data_d09410903e9c91893e59e4b61f35eb5e
#
_entry.id   d09410903e9c91893e59e4b61f35eb5e
#
_cell.length_a   1.000
_cell.length_b   1.000
_cell.length_c   1.000
_cell.angle_alpha   90.00
_cell.angle_beta   90.00
_cell.angle_gamma   90.00
#
_symmetry.space_group_name_H-M   'P 1'
#
loop_
_entity.id
_entity.type
_entity.pdbx_description
1 polymer ?
#
loop_
_entity_poly.entity_id
_entity_poly.type
_entity_poly.pdbx_seq_one_letter_code
_entity_poly.pdbx_strand_id
1 'polypeptide(L)'
;MDPFAYNLSEKDIKRERSKAREMRSSQWWKRKCDKGLCHYCGRSFPPKELTMDHIVPIARGGKTTKGNVVPCCKECNNQKKQLLPMEWQAYLLRQTT
;
A
#
# COMPACT_ATOMS: atom_id res chain seq x y z
N MET A 1 -2.11 -3.15 25.63
CA MET A 1 -2.76 -2.68 24.40
C MET A 1 -1.69 -2.07 23.48
N ASP A 2 -1.66 -2.52 22.24
CA ASP A 2 -0.74 -1.97 21.24
C ASP A 2 -1.08 -0.51 20.98
N PRO A 3 -0.14 0.46 21.21
CA PRO A 3 -0.43 1.88 20.98
C PRO A 3 -0.69 2.22 19.51
N PHE A 4 -0.35 1.31 18.60
CA PHE A 4 -0.60 1.50 17.17
C PHE A 4 -1.84 0.77 16.67
N ALA A 5 -2.63 0.18 17.58
CA ALA A 5 -3.88 -0.47 17.22
C ALA A 5 -5.00 0.58 17.15
N TYR A 6 -5.86 0.43 16.17
CA TYR A 6 -7.02 1.31 15.97
C TYR A 6 -8.30 0.52 16.17
N ASN A 7 -9.28 1.14 16.81
CA ASN A 7 -10.62 0.56 16.96
C ASN A 7 -11.39 0.81 15.67
N LEU A 8 -11.07 0.00 14.65
CA LEU A 8 -11.73 0.08 13.36
C LEU A 8 -12.93 -0.84 13.34
N SER A 9 -14.08 -0.33 12.91
CA SER A 9 -15.24 -1.16 12.68
C SER A 9 -15.07 -1.90 11.34
N GLU A 10 -15.75 -3.05 11.21
CA GLU A 10 -15.78 -3.78 9.94
C GLU A 10 -16.35 -2.89 8.83
N LYS A 11 -17.27 -2.00 9.16
CA LYS A 11 -17.89 -1.07 8.24
C LYS A 11 -16.84 -0.09 7.69
N ASP A 12 -15.96 0.41 8.54
CA ASP A 12 -14.89 1.33 8.13
C ASP A 12 -13.91 0.65 7.19
N ILE A 13 -13.51 -0.57 7.52
CA ILE A 13 -12.59 -1.36 6.69
C ILE A 13 -13.22 -1.64 5.33
N LYS A 14 -14.48 -2.04 5.31
CA LYS A 14 -15.23 -2.33 4.10
C LYS A 14 -15.32 -1.10 3.19
N ARG A 15 -15.58 0.05 3.79
CA ARG A 15 -15.67 1.32 3.06
C ARG A 15 -14.33 1.66 2.38
N GLU A 16 -13.22 1.51 3.10
CA GLU A 16 -11.90 1.81 2.54
C GLU A 16 -11.52 0.82 1.44
N ARG A 17 -11.85 -0.45 1.59
CA ARG A 17 -11.64 -1.45 0.55
C ARG A 17 -12.45 -1.16 -0.71
N SER A 18 -13.68 -0.68 -0.53
CA SER A 18 -14.54 -0.29 -1.63
C SER A 18 -13.97 0.91 -2.39
N LYS A 19 -13.49 1.91 -1.66
CA LYS A 19 -12.82 3.07 -2.26
C LYS A 19 -11.56 2.65 -3.03
N ALA A 20 -10.80 1.70 -2.50
CA ALA A 20 -9.59 1.20 -3.16
C ALA A 20 -9.95 0.53 -4.49
N ARG A 21 -11.03 -0.25 -4.51
CA ARG A 21 -11.50 -0.90 -5.73
C ARG A 21 -11.86 0.13 -6.80
N GLU A 22 -12.60 1.17 -6.41
CA GLU A 22 -12.95 2.26 -7.33
C GLU A 22 -11.71 2.99 -7.84
N MET A 23 -10.77 3.27 -6.94
CA MET A 23 -9.56 3.99 -7.30
C MET A 23 -8.70 3.20 -8.28
N ARG A 24 -8.65 1.86 -8.14
CA ARG A 24 -7.91 1.00 -9.07
C ARG A 24 -8.46 1.08 -10.50
N SER A 25 -9.73 1.42 -10.66
CA SER A 25 -10.35 1.59 -11.98
C SER A 25 -10.17 2.99 -12.54
N SER A 26 -9.64 3.92 -11.78
CA SER A 26 -9.52 5.33 -12.19
C SER A 26 -8.34 5.53 -13.14
N GLN A 27 -8.46 6.55 -13.99
CA GLN A 27 -7.39 6.95 -14.89
C GLN A 27 -6.16 7.43 -14.12
N TRP A 28 -6.38 8.08 -12.99
CA TRP A 28 -5.28 8.52 -12.13
C TRP A 28 -4.40 7.35 -11.70
N TRP A 29 -5.02 6.27 -11.24
CA TRP A 29 -4.28 5.07 -10.80
C TRP A 29 -3.58 4.40 -11.98
N LYS A 30 -4.27 4.26 -13.11
CA LYS A 30 -3.70 3.65 -14.31
C LYS A 30 -2.46 4.40 -14.77
N ARG A 31 -2.51 5.73 -14.75
CA ARG A 31 -1.34 6.55 -15.11
C ARG A 31 -0.18 6.37 -14.13
N LYS A 32 -0.49 6.18 -12.85
CA LYS A 32 0.55 5.87 -11.86
C LYS A 32 1.25 4.56 -12.18
N CYS A 33 0.48 3.53 -12.52
CA CYS A 33 1.03 2.21 -12.87
C CYS A 33 1.77 2.22 -14.20
N ASP A 34 1.39 3.10 -15.13
CA ASP A 34 2.02 3.19 -16.45
C ASP A 34 3.49 3.58 -16.38
N LYS A 35 3.93 4.19 -15.31
CA LYS A 35 5.34 4.48 -15.09
C LYS A 35 6.16 3.20 -14.93
N GLY A 36 5.51 2.10 -14.57
CA GLY A 36 6.13 0.79 -14.48
C GLY A 36 7.16 0.64 -13.38
N LEU A 37 7.04 1.39 -12.29
CA LEU A 37 8.01 1.37 -11.20
C LEU A 37 7.34 1.04 -9.87
N CYS A 38 7.96 0.12 -9.13
CA CYS A 38 7.55 -0.13 -7.74
C CYS A 38 7.99 1.05 -6.88
N HIS A 39 7.07 1.56 -6.07
CA HIS A 39 7.35 2.69 -5.19
C HIS A 39 8.45 2.38 -4.17
N TYR A 40 8.56 1.14 -3.71
CA TYR A 40 9.49 0.77 -2.64
C TYR A 40 10.87 0.33 -3.14
N CYS A 41 10.92 -0.57 -4.11
CA CYS A 41 12.21 -1.09 -4.58
C CYS A 41 12.72 -0.40 -5.85
N GLY A 42 11.89 0.36 -6.52
CA GLY A 42 12.28 1.11 -7.72
C GLY A 42 12.49 0.26 -8.97
N ARG A 43 12.27 -1.05 -8.90
CA ARG A 43 12.44 -1.93 -10.07
C ARG A 43 11.29 -1.73 -11.05
N SER A 44 11.57 -2.03 -12.32
CA SER A 44 10.61 -1.90 -13.42
C SER A 44 9.74 -3.15 -13.55
N PHE A 45 8.45 -2.94 -13.78
CA PHE A 45 7.47 -4.01 -13.97
C PHE A 45 6.45 -3.59 -15.00
N PRO A 46 5.87 -4.55 -15.75
CA PRO A 46 4.69 -4.22 -16.55
C PRO A 46 3.59 -3.67 -15.65
N PRO A 47 2.85 -2.63 -16.11
CA PRO A 47 1.81 -2.01 -15.26
C PRO A 47 0.82 -3.00 -14.63
N LYS A 48 0.43 -4.04 -15.37
CA LYS A 48 -0.52 -5.04 -14.87
C LYS A 48 0.02 -5.89 -13.71
N GLU A 49 1.32 -5.88 -13.49
CA GLU A 49 1.96 -6.63 -12.40
C GLU A 49 2.11 -5.78 -11.13
N LEU A 50 1.79 -4.49 -11.22
CA LEU A 50 1.84 -3.62 -10.06
C LEU A 50 0.52 -3.68 -9.29
N THR A 51 0.63 -3.73 -7.96
CA THR A 51 -0.51 -3.77 -7.06
C THR A 51 -0.64 -2.43 -6.34
N MET A 52 -1.79 -2.18 -5.75
CA MET A 52 -1.99 -0.99 -4.92
C MET A 52 -1.61 -1.31 -3.48
N ASP A 53 -0.69 -0.54 -2.93
CA ASP A 53 -0.36 -0.63 -1.51
C ASP A 53 -0.81 0.64 -0.80
N HIS A 54 -1.35 0.48 0.40
CA HIS A 54 -1.65 1.60 1.29
C HIS A 54 -0.42 1.83 2.15
N ILE A 55 0.20 3.00 2.04
CA ILE A 55 1.42 3.34 2.80
C ILE A 55 1.15 3.11 4.29
N VAL A 56 0.05 3.68 4.79
CA VAL A 56 -0.51 3.31 6.09
C VAL A 56 -1.62 2.31 5.81
N PRO A 57 -1.47 1.04 6.24
CA PRO A 57 -2.45 0.00 5.92
C PRO A 57 -3.85 0.32 6.45
N ILE A 58 -4.86 -0.14 5.73
CA ILE A 58 -6.25 0.02 6.16
C ILE A 58 -6.45 -0.57 7.56
N ALA A 59 -5.87 -1.74 7.81
CA ALA A 59 -5.99 -2.41 9.12
C ALA A 59 -5.32 -1.62 10.25
N ARG A 60 -4.49 -0.64 9.94
CA ARG A 60 -3.79 0.20 10.90
C ARG A 60 -4.31 1.65 10.86
N GLY A 61 -5.51 1.85 10.32
CA GLY A 61 -6.17 3.16 10.28
C GLY A 61 -5.94 3.96 9.01
N GLY A 62 -5.27 3.38 8.01
CA GLY A 62 -5.01 4.06 6.74
C GLY A 62 -6.29 4.28 5.93
N LYS A 63 -6.30 5.37 5.18
CA LYS A 63 -7.42 5.73 4.32
C LYS A 63 -7.02 5.58 2.85
N THR A 64 -8.01 5.35 2.00
CA THR A 64 -7.80 5.27 0.56
C THR A 64 -7.87 6.67 -0.01
N THR A 65 -6.71 7.30 -0.11
CA THR A 65 -6.54 8.64 -0.69
C THR A 65 -5.37 8.63 -1.64
N LYS A 66 -5.32 9.60 -2.54
CA LYS A 66 -4.21 9.71 -3.50
C LYS A 66 -2.85 9.82 -2.82
N GLY A 67 -2.81 10.38 -1.62
CA GLY A 67 -1.56 10.50 -0.86
C GLY A 67 -1.16 9.26 -0.08
N ASN A 68 -2.03 8.25 0.00
CA ASN A 68 -1.78 7.06 0.79
C ASN A 68 -1.73 5.77 -0.02
N VAL A 69 -1.84 5.84 -1.34
CA VAL A 69 -1.77 4.65 -2.20
C VAL A 69 -0.63 4.79 -3.20
N VAL A 70 0.09 3.70 -3.42
CA VAL A 70 1.24 3.69 -4.33
C VAL A 70 1.28 2.38 -5.12
N PRO A 71 1.84 2.39 -6.35
CA PRO A 71 2.09 1.16 -7.08
C PRO A 71 3.21 0.39 -6.41
N CYS A 72 3.03 -0.90 -6.26
CA CYS A 72 3.96 -1.74 -5.52
C CYS A 72 4.04 -3.12 -6.18
N CYS A 73 5.25 -3.66 -6.34
CA CYS A 73 5.40 -5.00 -6.87
C CYS A 73 4.91 -6.03 -5.85
N LYS A 74 4.56 -7.21 -6.34
CA LYS A 74 4.01 -8.28 -5.50
C LYS A 74 4.97 -8.69 -4.39
N GLU A 75 6.26 -8.74 -4.70
CA GLU A 75 7.28 -9.10 -3.71
C GLU A 75 7.32 -8.12 -2.55
N CYS A 76 7.43 -6.81 -2.83
CA CYS A 76 7.43 -5.79 -1.78
C CYS A 76 6.12 -5.80 -0.99
N ASN A 77 4.99 -5.97 -1.69
CA ASN A 77 3.69 -6.01 -1.03
C ASN A 77 3.60 -7.18 -0.07
N ASN A 78 4.07 -8.36 -0.49
CA ASN A 78 4.06 -9.56 0.36
C ASN A 78 4.98 -9.41 1.57
N GLN A 79 6.12 -8.75 1.41
CA GLN A 79 7.06 -8.52 2.50
C GLN A 79 6.57 -7.44 3.47
N LYS A 80 5.99 -6.37 2.94
CA LYS A 80 5.52 -5.25 3.76
C LYS A 80 4.29 -5.62 4.58
N LYS A 81 3.37 -6.40 4.01
CA LYS A 81 2.13 -6.78 4.69
C LYS A 81 1.42 -5.54 5.27
N GLN A 82 1.15 -5.53 6.57
CA GLN A 82 0.44 -4.43 7.24
C GLN A 82 1.38 -3.57 8.09
N LEU A 83 2.65 -3.50 7.72
CA LEU A 83 3.63 -2.70 8.45
C LEU A 83 3.38 -1.20 8.21
N LEU A 84 3.51 -0.43 9.28
CA LEU A 84 3.52 1.04 9.18
C LEU A 84 4.83 1.50 8.53
N PRO A 85 4.87 2.72 7.96
CA PRO A 85 6.10 3.20 7.30
C PRO A 85 7.36 3.04 8.13
N MET A 86 7.31 3.34 9.42
CA MET A 86 8.44 3.22 10.32
C MET A 86 8.89 1.78 10.50
N GLU A 87 7.93 0.87 10.62
CA GLU A 87 8.19 -0.56 10.75
C GLU A 87 8.77 -1.14 9.45
N TRP A 88 8.24 -0.70 8.32
CA TRP A 88 8.69 -1.12 7.00
C TRP A 88 10.13 -0.67 6.77
N GLN A 89 10.44 0.58 7.11
CA GLN A 89 11.79 1.12 7.00
C GLN A 89 12.77 0.31 7.85
N ALA A 90 12.40 0.00 9.08
CA ALA A 90 13.23 -0.80 9.97
C ALA A 90 13.47 -2.20 9.41
N TYR A 91 12.45 -2.81 8.81
CA TYR A 91 12.57 -4.10 8.16
C TYR A 91 13.57 -4.04 7.00
N LEU A 92 13.46 -3.03 6.12
CA LEU A 92 14.35 -2.87 4.98
C LEU A 92 15.80 -2.67 5.41
N LEU A 93 16.02 -1.90 6.46
CA LEU A 93 17.38 -1.68 6.99
C LEU A 93 18.01 -2.98 7.48
N ARG A 94 17.22 -3.87 8.09
CA ARG A 94 17.73 -5.17 8.53
C ARG A 94 18.08 -6.08 7.36
N GLN A 95 17.42 -5.91 6.21
CA GLN A 95 17.70 -6.73 5.03
C GLN A 95 18.97 -6.31 4.29
N THR A 96 19.48 -5.11 4.54
CA THR A 96 20.65 -4.57 3.84
C THR A 96 21.96 -4.75 4.60
N THR A 97 21.94 -5.32 5.79
CA THR A 97 23.13 -5.55 6.60
C THR A 97 23.72 -6.94 6.42
#